data_7030c05208a5b915319a80c370f56caf
#
_entry.id   7030c05208a5b915319a80c370f56caf
#
_cell.length_a   1.000
_cell.length_b   1.000
_cell.length_c   1.000
_cell.angle_alpha   90.00
_cell.angle_beta   90.00
_cell.angle_gamma   90.00
#
_symmetry.space_group_name_H-M   'P 1'
#
loop_
_entity.id
_entity.type
_entity.pdbx_description
1 polymer ?
#
loop_
_entity_poly.entity_id
_entity_poly.type
_entity_poly.pdbx_seq_one_letter_code
_entity_poly.pdbx_strand_id
1 'polypeptide(L)'
;MPWYNGDVKKDVVMMKTKQRAVIAAAVIVLLTAAILGAKPMYNLYRDISFYHGERTEAEKTVKAFAEEKGISYGEYPQSLIDLYKRNPETKDFVLNYPFRKDTGVDLSAWKGSRTVPLFLQWNPMWGYERYGKDFLAVTGCGPTCLAMVGYYLTGDENMNPRQVAQFAQENGYYSRGSGSSWTLISKGSGGLGLKATEIPLVKKKMVDALEAGKPIICAMREGDFTTTGHYIVLRGVEDGQFQVNDPNSVVNSEKLWSYEQIEGQIRNLWVMEKA
;
A
#
# COMPACT_ATOMS: atom_id res chain seq x y z
N MET A 1 15.77 5.58 71.14
CA MET A 1 15.43 5.23 69.75
C MET A 1 15.95 6.30 68.80
N PRO A 2 17.01 6.05 68.02
CA PRO A 2 17.43 6.91 66.95
C PRO A 2 17.91 6.09 65.71
N TRP A 3 17.00 5.41 64.99
CA TRP A 3 17.38 4.60 63.84
C TRP A 3 16.53 4.86 62.57
N TYR A 4 15.80 5.98 62.46
CA TYR A 4 14.85 6.16 61.35
C TYR A 4 15.11 7.35 60.41
N ASN A 5 16.24 8.09 60.56
CA ASN A 5 16.47 9.32 59.78
C ASN A 5 17.55 9.22 58.68
N GLY A 6 18.25 8.08 58.55
CA GLY A 6 19.33 7.92 57.56
C GLY A 6 18.85 7.49 56.18
N ASP A 7 17.90 6.57 56.15
CA ASP A 7 17.46 5.97 54.85
C ASP A 7 16.53 6.89 54.06
N VAL A 8 15.62 7.59 54.74
CA VAL A 8 14.72 8.55 54.08
C VAL A 8 15.48 9.69 53.41
N LYS A 9 16.59 10.16 54.01
CA LYS A 9 17.44 11.18 53.37
C LYS A 9 18.17 10.65 52.14
N LYS A 10 18.64 9.40 52.15
CA LYS A 10 19.29 8.75 51.03
C LYS A 10 18.30 8.55 49.87
N ASP A 11 17.09 8.10 50.17
CA ASP A 11 16.04 7.90 49.11
C ASP A 11 15.61 9.20 48.50
N VAL A 12 15.44 10.27 49.27
CA VAL A 12 15.11 11.61 48.74
C VAL A 12 16.26 12.18 47.88
N VAL A 13 17.52 11.96 48.26
CA VAL A 13 18.68 12.39 47.46
C VAL A 13 18.76 11.58 46.18
N MET A 14 18.56 10.26 46.25
CA MET A 14 18.56 9.38 45.08
C MET A 14 17.40 9.70 44.12
N MET A 15 16.20 9.97 44.60
CA MET A 15 15.07 10.44 43.77
C MET A 15 15.37 11.78 43.07
N LYS A 16 15.92 12.75 43.81
CA LYS A 16 16.32 14.04 43.21
C LYS A 16 17.41 13.90 42.15
N THR A 17 18.35 12.96 42.35
CA THR A 17 19.41 12.68 41.38
C THR A 17 18.85 12.01 40.13
N LYS A 18 17.95 11.03 40.27
CA LYS A 18 17.24 10.40 39.12
C LYS A 18 16.39 11.41 38.36
N GLN A 19 15.65 12.27 39.08
CA GLN A 19 14.82 13.30 38.45
C GLN A 19 15.67 14.35 37.68
N ARG A 20 16.82 14.74 38.23
CA ARG A 20 17.78 15.62 37.55
C ARG A 20 18.37 14.96 36.28
N ALA A 21 18.70 13.67 36.34
CA ALA A 21 19.18 12.92 35.21
C ALA A 21 18.14 12.83 34.07
N VAL A 22 16.86 12.60 34.41
CA VAL A 22 15.75 12.58 33.46
C VAL A 22 15.55 13.97 32.80
N ILE A 23 15.59 15.03 33.60
CA ILE A 23 15.47 16.40 33.08
C ILE A 23 16.67 16.74 32.20
N ALA A 24 17.90 16.39 32.59
CA ALA A 24 19.08 16.61 31.76
C ALA A 24 19.00 15.86 30.42
N ALA A 25 18.55 14.61 30.45
CA ALA A 25 18.32 13.81 29.26
C ALA A 25 17.26 14.44 28.34
N ALA A 26 16.13 14.90 28.91
CA ALA A 26 15.08 15.59 28.16
C ALA A 26 15.56 16.91 27.53
N VAL A 27 16.38 17.70 28.24
CA VAL A 27 16.97 18.94 27.74
C VAL A 27 17.98 18.65 26.60
N ILE A 28 18.80 17.61 26.73
CA ILE A 28 19.71 17.18 25.65
C ILE A 28 18.92 16.75 24.42
N VAL A 29 17.84 16.00 24.59
CA VAL A 29 16.95 15.61 23.50
C VAL A 29 16.31 16.83 22.80
N LEU A 30 15.84 17.81 23.57
CA LEU A 30 15.26 19.04 23.03
C LEU A 30 16.31 19.91 22.31
N LEU A 31 17.51 20.02 22.84
CA LEU A 31 18.62 20.77 22.23
C LEU A 31 19.11 20.10 20.93
N THR A 32 19.22 18.78 20.91
CA THR A 32 19.57 18.04 19.67
C THR A 32 18.46 18.13 18.63
N ALA A 33 17.17 18.12 19.04
CA ALA A 33 16.03 18.35 18.14
C ALA A 33 16.06 19.75 17.50
N ALA A 34 16.44 20.74 18.30
CA ALA A 34 16.58 22.13 17.80
C ALA A 34 17.75 22.31 16.83
N ILE A 35 18.83 21.55 17.01
CA ILE A 35 20.05 21.64 16.19
C ILE A 35 19.94 20.78 14.91
N LEU A 36 19.41 19.56 15.02
CA LEU A 36 19.40 18.58 13.93
C LEU A 36 18.05 18.48 13.20
N GLY A 37 16.98 19.03 13.75
CA GLY A 37 15.61 18.87 13.26
C GLY A 37 14.96 17.55 13.72
N ALA A 38 13.63 17.47 13.50
CA ALA A 38 12.83 16.35 14.00
C ALA A 38 13.12 15.01 13.29
N LYS A 39 13.44 15.05 11.99
CA LYS A 39 13.66 13.83 11.18
C LYS A 39 14.88 13.02 11.61
N PRO A 40 16.09 13.59 11.78
CA PRO A 40 17.25 12.86 12.27
C PRO A 40 17.05 12.25 13.65
N MET A 41 16.33 12.93 14.53
CA MET A 41 15.99 12.39 15.85
C MET A 41 15.02 11.22 15.79
N TYR A 42 14.01 11.31 14.94
CA TYR A 42 13.10 10.20 14.69
C TYR A 42 13.85 8.98 14.12
N ASN A 43 14.76 9.20 13.18
CA ASN A 43 15.59 8.14 12.60
C ASN A 43 16.49 7.49 13.67
N LEU A 44 17.16 8.29 14.47
CA LEU A 44 17.98 7.79 15.59
C LEU A 44 17.15 7.00 16.60
N TYR A 45 15.97 7.49 16.96
CA TYR A 45 15.04 6.75 17.82
C TYR A 45 14.66 5.40 17.20
N ARG A 46 14.34 5.36 15.93
CA ARG A 46 14.02 4.14 15.19
C ARG A 46 15.19 3.15 15.17
N ASP A 47 16.41 3.64 14.94
CA ASP A 47 17.62 2.82 14.97
C ASP A 47 17.87 2.20 16.36
N ILE A 48 17.74 3.00 17.41
CA ILE A 48 17.90 2.52 18.79
C ILE A 48 16.78 1.54 19.16
N SER A 49 15.54 1.87 18.86
CA SER A 49 14.37 1.05 19.21
C SER A 49 14.36 -0.28 18.47
N PHE A 50 15.08 -0.40 17.34
CA PHE A 50 15.19 -1.65 16.61
C PHE A 50 15.76 -2.79 17.49
N TYR A 51 16.66 -2.51 18.40
CA TYR A 51 17.29 -3.51 19.28
C TYR A 51 16.44 -3.91 20.47
N HIS A 52 15.24 -3.32 20.63
CA HIS A 52 14.29 -3.65 21.68
C HIS A 52 13.10 -4.45 21.13
N GLY A 53 12.97 -5.70 21.59
CA GLY A 53 11.88 -6.61 21.21
C GLY A 53 12.19 -7.52 20.00
N GLU A 54 11.26 -8.42 19.74
CA GLU A 54 11.35 -9.34 18.61
C GLU A 54 11.13 -8.60 17.29
N ARG A 55 11.85 -9.00 16.25
CA ARG A 55 11.81 -8.43 14.90
C ARG A 55 11.40 -9.47 13.86
N THR A 56 10.55 -9.06 12.96
CA THR A 56 10.16 -9.88 11.79
C THR A 56 11.32 -9.97 10.79
N GLU A 57 11.29 -10.97 9.93
CA GLU A 57 12.30 -11.13 8.88
C GLU A 57 12.33 -9.92 7.92
N ALA A 58 11.19 -9.32 7.64
CA ALA A 58 11.12 -8.10 6.83
C ALA A 58 11.88 -6.93 7.51
N GLU A 59 11.67 -6.70 8.81
CA GLU A 59 12.39 -5.65 9.57
C GLU A 59 13.90 -5.91 9.61
N LYS A 60 14.32 -7.17 9.83
CA LYS A 60 15.73 -7.56 9.83
C LYS A 60 16.37 -7.34 8.45
N THR A 61 15.68 -7.71 7.38
CA THR A 61 16.14 -7.51 6.01
C THR A 61 16.32 -6.03 5.69
N VAL A 62 15.33 -5.20 6.03
CA VAL A 62 15.40 -3.74 5.83
C VAL A 62 16.55 -3.13 6.64
N LYS A 63 16.73 -3.57 7.90
CA LYS A 63 17.84 -3.08 8.76
C LYS A 63 19.20 -3.45 8.19
N ALA A 64 19.40 -4.71 7.79
CA ALA A 64 20.66 -5.17 7.20
C ALA A 64 20.99 -4.41 5.91
N PHE A 65 20.01 -4.17 5.05
CA PHE A 65 20.19 -3.39 3.83
C PHE A 65 20.51 -1.92 4.14
N ALA A 66 19.85 -1.32 5.12
CA ALA A 66 20.16 0.05 5.56
C ALA A 66 21.61 0.17 6.03
N GLU A 67 22.09 -0.79 6.84
CA GLU A 67 23.47 -0.85 7.31
C GLU A 67 24.48 -1.00 6.15
N GLU A 68 24.19 -1.92 5.20
CA GLU A 68 25.01 -2.09 3.98
C GLU A 68 25.14 -0.78 3.19
N LYS A 69 24.05 -0.02 3.10
CA LYS A 69 24.04 1.26 2.37
C LYS A 69 24.46 2.47 3.20
N GLY A 70 24.83 2.31 4.47
CA GLY A 70 25.25 3.38 5.35
C GLY A 70 24.16 4.41 5.67
N ILE A 71 22.88 3.98 5.68
CA ILE A 71 21.72 4.84 5.99
C ILE A 71 20.99 4.34 7.25
N SER A 72 20.19 5.23 7.86
CA SER A 72 19.37 4.87 9.02
C SER A 72 18.21 3.96 8.62
N TYR A 73 17.91 2.94 9.44
CA TYR A 73 16.66 2.17 9.36
C TYR A 73 15.42 3.08 9.47
N GLY A 74 15.54 4.19 10.21
CA GLY A 74 14.49 5.18 10.35
C GLY A 74 14.09 5.90 9.05
N GLU A 75 14.91 5.84 7.98
CA GLU A 75 14.52 6.37 6.67
C GLU A 75 13.36 5.59 6.03
N TYR A 76 13.11 4.36 6.47
CA TYR A 76 12.03 3.54 5.94
C TYR A 76 10.71 3.80 6.69
N PRO A 77 9.65 4.27 6.02
CA PRO A 77 8.32 4.36 6.61
C PRO A 77 7.83 3.00 7.11
N GLN A 78 7.22 2.96 8.29
CA GLN A 78 6.72 1.71 8.86
C GLN A 78 5.70 1.02 7.94
N SER A 79 4.83 1.79 7.29
CA SER A 79 3.82 1.24 6.37
C SER A 79 4.44 0.48 5.17
N LEU A 80 5.63 0.88 4.70
CA LEU A 80 6.34 0.15 3.65
C LEU A 80 7.00 -1.13 4.19
N ILE A 81 7.54 -1.09 5.41
CA ILE A 81 8.05 -2.30 6.07
C ILE A 81 6.91 -3.30 6.31
N ASP A 82 5.76 -2.81 6.75
CA ASP A 82 4.55 -3.62 6.93
C ASP A 82 3.99 -4.14 5.60
N LEU A 83 4.14 -3.39 4.51
CA LEU A 83 3.82 -3.86 3.16
C LEU A 83 4.71 -5.06 2.80
N TYR A 84 6.03 -4.94 2.94
CA TYR A 84 6.97 -6.04 2.66
C TYR A 84 6.70 -7.26 3.56
N LYS A 85 6.40 -7.04 4.83
CA LYS A 85 6.03 -8.13 5.76
C LYS A 85 4.81 -8.92 5.28
N ARG A 86 3.80 -8.24 4.72
CA ARG A 86 2.56 -8.88 4.22
C ARG A 86 2.73 -9.45 2.81
N ASN A 87 3.52 -8.79 1.97
CA ASN A 87 3.74 -9.16 0.59
C ASN A 87 5.25 -9.17 0.28
N PRO A 88 5.89 -10.35 0.30
CA PRO A 88 7.32 -10.50 0.00
C PRO A 88 7.73 -10.04 -1.41
N GLU A 89 6.80 -10.00 -2.37
CA GLU A 89 7.04 -9.51 -3.74
C GLU A 89 7.50 -8.04 -3.76
N THR A 90 7.15 -7.27 -2.72
CA THR A 90 7.47 -5.84 -2.63
C THR A 90 8.86 -5.55 -2.05
N LYS A 91 9.69 -6.58 -1.81
CA LYS A 91 11.02 -6.45 -1.19
C LYS A 91 11.85 -5.33 -1.83
N ASP A 92 12.10 -5.44 -3.12
CA ASP A 92 12.99 -4.51 -3.82
C ASP A 92 12.41 -3.09 -3.89
N PHE A 93 11.08 -2.98 -4.06
CA PHE A 93 10.39 -1.70 -3.97
C PHE A 93 10.62 -1.04 -2.60
N VAL A 94 10.46 -1.79 -1.50
CA VAL A 94 10.66 -1.24 -0.15
C VAL A 94 12.11 -0.90 0.12
N LEU A 95 13.05 -1.79 -0.22
CA LEU A 95 14.49 -1.55 0.00
C LEU A 95 15.00 -0.32 -0.77
N ASN A 96 14.47 -0.06 -1.96
CA ASN A 96 14.88 1.07 -2.78
C ASN A 96 14.17 2.39 -2.43
N TYR A 97 13.25 2.42 -1.48
CA TYR A 97 12.52 3.63 -1.10
C TYR A 97 13.40 4.86 -0.80
N PRO A 98 14.51 4.77 -0.03
CA PRO A 98 15.34 5.94 0.24
C PRO A 98 16.07 6.48 -0.99
N PHE A 99 16.26 5.65 -2.02
CA PHE A 99 16.99 5.96 -3.26
C PHE A 99 16.08 6.28 -4.44
N ARG A 100 14.76 6.31 -4.21
CA ARG A 100 13.77 6.54 -5.26
C ARG A 100 14.00 7.85 -6.00
N LYS A 101 13.76 7.81 -7.30
CA LYS A 101 13.73 8.99 -8.16
C LYS A 101 12.37 9.08 -8.82
N ASP A 102 11.87 10.29 -9.04
CA ASP A 102 10.74 10.48 -9.94
C ASP A 102 11.25 10.38 -11.38
N THR A 103 10.88 9.28 -12.04
CA THR A 103 11.26 9.01 -13.44
C THR A 103 10.11 9.33 -14.40
N GLY A 104 9.02 9.90 -13.90
CA GLY A 104 7.79 10.04 -14.67
C GLY A 104 7.08 8.69 -14.85
N VAL A 105 5.95 8.71 -15.56
CA VAL A 105 5.19 7.50 -15.93
C VAL A 105 5.44 7.20 -17.40
N ASP A 106 5.93 6.00 -17.68
CA ASP A 106 6.12 5.48 -19.05
C ASP A 106 5.31 4.19 -19.20
N LEU A 107 4.30 4.23 -20.07
CA LEU A 107 3.43 3.10 -20.40
C LEU A 107 3.81 2.40 -21.71
N SER A 108 4.95 2.73 -22.31
CA SER A 108 5.37 2.18 -23.62
C SER A 108 5.41 0.65 -23.65
N ALA A 109 5.77 0.01 -22.54
CA ALA A 109 5.80 -1.45 -22.41
C ALA A 109 4.43 -2.12 -22.59
N TRP A 110 3.34 -1.39 -22.38
CA TRP A 110 1.96 -1.91 -22.52
C TRP A 110 1.24 -1.38 -23.74
N LYS A 111 1.90 -0.56 -24.56
CA LYS A 111 1.30 0.04 -25.75
C LYS A 111 0.90 -1.02 -26.77
N GLY A 112 -0.36 -0.97 -27.18
CA GLY A 112 -0.91 -1.93 -28.13
C GLY A 112 -1.24 -3.30 -27.55
N SER A 113 -1.20 -3.47 -26.22
CA SER A 113 -1.67 -4.69 -25.57
C SER A 113 -3.12 -4.99 -25.94
N ARG A 114 -3.41 -6.25 -26.28
CA ARG A 114 -4.76 -6.75 -26.54
C ARG A 114 -5.49 -7.24 -25.30
N THR A 115 -4.81 -7.23 -24.16
CA THR A 115 -5.34 -7.64 -22.86
C THR A 115 -5.21 -6.52 -21.86
N VAL A 116 -6.01 -6.55 -20.81
CA VAL A 116 -5.88 -5.60 -19.69
C VAL A 116 -4.47 -5.72 -19.10
N PRO A 117 -3.66 -4.64 -19.11
CA PRO A 117 -2.30 -4.69 -18.58
C PRO A 117 -2.31 -4.94 -17.06
N LEU A 118 -1.31 -5.62 -16.53
CA LEU A 118 -1.08 -5.69 -15.11
C LEU A 118 -0.30 -4.45 -14.65
N PHE A 119 -0.94 -3.58 -13.89
CA PHE A 119 -0.29 -2.51 -13.15
C PHE A 119 -0.19 -2.92 -11.69
N LEU A 120 1.02 -3.01 -11.17
CA LEU A 120 1.23 -3.27 -9.75
C LEU A 120 1.16 -1.94 -8.99
N GLN A 121 0.35 -1.87 -7.93
CA GLN A 121 0.20 -0.64 -7.14
C GLN A 121 1.53 -0.18 -6.50
N TRP A 122 2.48 -1.10 -6.34
CA TRP A 122 3.83 -0.86 -5.84
C TRP A 122 4.89 -0.72 -6.96
N ASN A 123 4.49 -0.48 -8.23
CA ASN A 123 5.47 -0.14 -9.27
C ASN A 123 6.15 1.20 -8.93
N PRO A 124 7.49 1.32 -9.01
CA PRO A 124 8.23 2.54 -8.67
C PRO A 124 7.78 3.81 -9.40
N MET A 125 7.18 3.71 -10.59
CA MET A 125 6.68 4.86 -11.36
C MET A 125 5.56 5.62 -10.64
N TRP A 126 4.82 4.97 -9.73
CA TRP A 126 3.69 5.59 -9.02
C TRP A 126 3.55 5.13 -7.56
N GLY A 127 4.09 3.97 -7.18
CA GLY A 127 3.86 3.36 -5.87
C GLY A 127 4.33 4.21 -4.69
N TYR A 128 5.32 5.07 -4.90
CA TYR A 128 5.83 5.99 -3.87
C TYR A 128 5.00 7.27 -3.73
N GLU A 129 4.04 7.52 -4.62
CA GLU A 129 3.14 8.66 -4.52
C GLU A 129 2.20 8.53 -3.32
N ARG A 130 1.73 9.66 -2.83
CA ARG A 130 0.74 9.67 -1.74
C ARG A 130 -0.66 9.43 -2.28
N TYR A 131 -1.35 8.50 -1.62
CA TYR A 131 -2.77 8.30 -1.78
C TYR A 131 -3.44 8.33 -0.41
N GLY A 132 -4.02 9.45 -0.08
CA GLY A 132 -4.48 9.77 1.27
C GLY A 132 -3.32 9.95 2.26
N LYS A 133 -3.35 9.19 3.33
CA LYS A 133 -2.33 9.27 4.39
C LYS A 133 -1.12 8.38 4.16
N ASP A 134 -1.19 7.47 3.20
CA ASP A 134 -0.15 6.49 2.93
C ASP A 134 0.31 6.53 1.48
N PHE A 135 1.13 5.57 1.09
CA PHE A 135 1.60 5.40 -0.28
C PHE A 135 0.54 4.70 -1.15
N LEU A 136 0.55 5.01 -2.43
CA LEU A 136 -0.28 4.30 -3.41
C LEU A 136 0.03 2.80 -3.38
N ALA A 137 1.28 2.41 -3.18
CA ALA A 137 1.70 1.03 -2.98
C ALA A 137 0.95 0.31 -1.84
N VAL A 138 0.45 1.04 -0.83
CA VAL A 138 -0.21 0.48 0.36
C VAL A 138 -1.73 0.49 0.24
N THR A 139 -2.30 1.58 -0.30
CA THR A 139 -3.75 1.83 -0.28
C THR A 139 -4.38 2.00 -1.67
N GLY A 140 -3.59 1.84 -2.73
CA GLY A 140 -3.95 2.22 -4.09
C GLY A 140 -4.59 1.15 -4.96
N CYS A 141 -5.08 0.03 -4.43
CA CYS A 141 -5.66 -1.05 -5.24
C CYS A 141 -6.83 -0.57 -6.13
N GLY A 142 -7.74 0.26 -5.60
CA GLY A 142 -8.88 0.79 -6.35
C GLY A 142 -8.48 1.63 -7.57
N PRO A 143 -7.70 2.73 -7.39
CA PRO A 143 -7.22 3.52 -8.53
C PRO A 143 -6.37 2.71 -9.50
N THR A 144 -5.57 1.75 -9.02
CA THR A 144 -4.75 0.90 -9.90
C THR A 144 -5.61 -0.02 -10.76
N CYS A 145 -6.65 -0.65 -10.20
CA CYS A 145 -7.61 -1.45 -10.98
C CYS A 145 -8.34 -0.60 -12.01
N LEU A 146 -8.79 0.60 -11.62
CA LEU A 146 -9.49 1.50 -12.55
C LEU A 146 -8.55 2.00 -13.66
N ALA A 147 -7.27 2.25 -13.35
CA ALA A 147 -6.25 2.61 -14.33
C ALA A 147 -5.98 1.47 -15.34
N MET A 148 -5.83 0.22 -14.88
CA MET A 148 -5.65 -0.95 -15.75
C MET A 148 -6.79 -1.05 -16.79
N VAL A 149 -8.02 -0.96 -16.31
CA VAL A 149 -9.21 -1.06 -17.14
C VAL A 149 -9.36 0.16 -18.06
N GLY A 150 -9.14 1.36 -17.52
CA GLY A 150 -9.22 2.60 -18.27
C GLY A 150 -8.22 2.65 -19.43
N TYR A 151 -6.95 2.30 -19.16
CA TYR A 151 -5.93 2.22 -20.18
C TYR A 151 -6.28 1.19 -21.28
N TYR A 152 -6.75 0.01 -20.90
CA TYR A 152 -7.17 -1.02 -21.85
C TYR A 152 -8.31 -0.55 -22.76
N LEU A 153 -9.33 0.10 -22.20
CA LEU A 153 -10.53 0.50 -22.95
C LEU A 153 -10.33 1.76 -23.80
N THR A 154 -9.40 2.64 -23.42
CA THR A 154 -9.26 3.96 -24.06
C THR A 154 -7.93 4.15 -24.80
N GLY A 155 -6.87 3.46 -24.38
CA GLY A 155 -5.50 3.71 -24.86
C GLY A 155 -4.91 5.04 -24.34
N ASP A 156 -5.59 5.73 -23.43
CA ASP A 156 -5.14 7.01 -22.88
C ASP A 156 -4.06 6.79 -21.82
N GLU A 157 -2.86 7.32 -22.04
CA GLU A 157 -1.73 7.21 -21.10
C GLU A 157 -1.97 7.96 -19.78
N ASN A 158 -2.96 8.87 -19.71
CA ASN A 158 -3.42 9.45 -18.46
C ASN A 158 -4.18 8.46 -17.58
N MET A 159 -4.65 7.34 -18.16
CA MET A 159 -5.20 6.23 -17.38
C MET A 159 -4.09 5.39 -16.75
N ASN A 160 -3.28 6.02 -15.93
CA ASN A 160 -2.24 5.39 -15.12
C ASN A 160 -2.53 5.53 -13.62
N PRO A 161 -1.99 4.66 -12.75
CA PRO A 161 -2.32 4.66 -11.32
C PRO A 161 -2.06 6.00 -10.62
N ARG A 162 -1.02 6.77 -11.01
CA ARG A 162 -0.72 8.10 -10.44
C ARG A 162 -1.87 9.07 -10.70
N GLN A 163 -2.28 9.22 -11.96
CA GLN A 163 -3.33 10.16 -12.35
C GLN A 163 -4.71 9.77 -11.82
N VAL A 164 -5.04 8.47 -11.87
CA VAL A 164 -6.32 7.98 -11.32
C VAL A 164 -6.39 8.12 -9.81
N ALA A 165 -5.28 7.92 -9.08
CA ALA A 165 -5.22 8.16 -7.64
C ALA A 165 -5.38 9.65 -7.30
N GLN A 166 -4.75 10.54 -8.07
CA GLN A 166 -4.94 11.98 -7.93
C GLN A 166 -6.41 12.37 -8.16
N PHE A 167 -7.00 11.94 -9.28
CA PHE A 167 -8.42 12.14 -9.55
C PHE A 167 -9.32 11.63 -8.41
N ALA A 168 -9.04 10.45 -7.89
CA ALA A 168 -9.83 9.88 -6.80
C ALA A 168 -9.76 10.71 -5.51
N GLN A 169 -8.60 11.28 -5.18
CA GLN A 169 -8.45 12.16 -4.02
C GLN A 169 -9.18 13.49 -4.23
N GLU A 170 -8.98 14.15 -5.35
CA GLU A 170 -9.56 15.46 -5.68
C GLU A 170 -11.09 15.42 -5.72
N ASN A 171 -11.67 14.26 -6.09
CA ASN A 171 -13.12 14.08 -6.18
C ASN A 171 -13.73 13.35 -4.96
N GLY A 172 -12.98 13.21 -3.86
CA GLY A 172 -13.50 12.66 -2.61
C GLY A 172 -13.77 11.15 -2.60
N TYR A 173 -13.17 10.38 -3.51
CA TYR A 173 -13.29 8.93 -3.56
C TYR A 173 -12.30 8.19 -2.67
N TYR A 174 -11.32 8.90 -2.11
CA TYR A 174 -10.46 8.31 -1.08
C TYR A 174 -11.25 8.10 0.22
N SER A 175 -11.13 6.90 0.79
CA SER A 175 -11.75 6.53 2.06
C SER A 175 -10.67 6.23 3.11
N ARG A 176 -10.68 7.02 4.19
CA ARG A 176 -9.71 6.87 5.28
C ARG A 176 -9.78 5.48 5.89
N GLY A 177 -8.66 4.76 5.93
CA GLY A 177 -8.56 3.40 6.48
C GLY A 177 -8.96 2.28 5.54
N SER A 178 -9.59 2.60 4.38
CA SER A 178 -10.02 1.61 3.39
C SER A 178 -9.43 1.82 2.00
N GLY A 179 -8.62 2.89 1.80
CA GLY A 179 -8.06 3.26 0.51
C GLY A 179 -9.09 3.93 -0.39
N SER A 180 -9.95 3.19 -1.05
CA SER A 180 -10.94 3.73 -1.99
C SER A 180 -12.37 3.33 -1.64
N SER A 181 -13.29 4.28 -1.75
CA SER A 181 -14.73 4.03 -1.71
C SER A 181 -15.18 3.23 -2.96
N TRP A 182 -16.22 2.42 -2.84
CA TRP A 182 -16.85 1.76 -3.98
C TRP A 182 -17.39 2.76 -5.02
N THR A 183 -17.70 3.97 -4.57
CA THR A 183 -18.14 5.05 -5.46
C THR A 183 -17.07 5.52 -6.44
N LEU A 184 -15.78 5.23 -6.19
CA LEU A 184 -14.73 5.43 -7.20
C LEU A 184 -15.03 4.62 -8.46
N ILE A 185 -15.44 3.35 -8.30
CA ILE A 185 -15.75 2.48 -9.44
C ILE A 185 -17.14 2.82 -10.00
N SER A 186 -18.19 2.83 -9.14
CA SER A 186 -19.57 2.95 -9.60
C SER A 186 -19.96 4.33 -10.13
N LYS A 187 -19.27 5.41 -9.71
CA LYS A 187 -19.56 6.81 -10.11
C LYS A 187 -18.35 7.52 -10.69
N GLY A 188 -17.18 7.40 -10.04
CA GLY A 188 -15.96 8.09 -10.44
C GLY A 188 -15.48 7.68 -11.83
N SER A 189 -15.71 6.43 -12.24
CA SER A 189 -15.39 5.95 -13.58
C SER A 189 -16.01 6.83 -14.69
N GLY A 190 -17.22 7.39 -14.48
CA GLY A 190 -17.87 8.30 -15.43
C GLY A 190 -17.06 9.57 -15.69
N GLY A 191 -16.40 10.13 -14.67
CA GLY A 191 -15.50 11.28 -14.82
C GLY A 191 -14.20 10.98 -15.60
N LEU A 192 -13.93 9.70 -15.82
CA LEU A 192 -12.78 9.19 -16.58
C LEU A 192 -13.18 8.62 -17.95
N GLY A 193 -14.41 8.89 -18.44
CA GLY A 193 -14.90 8.39 -19.73
C GLY A 193 -15.20 6.89 -19.73
N LEU A 194 -15.46 6.30 -18.57
CA LEU A 194 -15.77 4.89 -18.42
C LEU A 194 -17.19 4.72 -17.84
N LYS A 195 -17.85 3.64 -18.21
CA LYS A 195 -19.12 3.22 -17.64
C LYS A 195 -18.92 1.96 -16.81
N ALA A 196 -19.34 1.99 -15.55
CA ALA A 196 -19.38 0.85 -14.65
C ALA A 196 -20.82 0.36 -14.48
N THR A 197 -21.07 -0.91 -14.78
CA THR A 197 -22.39 -1.52 -14.58
C THR A 197 -22.26 -2.63 -13.54
N GLU A 198 -22.93 -2.45 -12.41
CA GLU A 198 -22.99 -3.48 -11.38
C GLU A 198 -23.81 -4.67 -11.89
N ILE A 199 -23.29 -5.88 -11.71
CA ILE A 199 -23.96 -7.12 -12.10
C ILE A 199 -24.09 -8.06 -10.90
N PRO A 200 -25.08 -8.97 -10.87
CA PRO A 200 -25.14 -10.00 -9.84
C PRO A 200 -23.98 -10.99 -9.97
N LEU A 201 -23.55 -11.56 -8.84
CA LEU A 201 -22.52 -12.58 -8.76
C LEU A 201 -23.07 -13.92 -9.31
N VAL A 202 -23.05 -14.05 -10.64
CA VAL A 202 -23.51 -15.22 -11.39
C VAL A 202 -22.45 -15.57 -12.43
N LYS A 203 -21.87 -16.78 -12.33
CA LYS A 203 -20.78 -17.25 -13.20
C LYS A 203 -21.01 -16.93 -14.68
N LYS A 204 -22.21 -17.32 -15.19
CA LYS A 204 -22.54 -17.09 -16.61
C LYS A 204 -22.47 -15.61 -17.01
N LYS A 205 -22.99 -14.70 -16.18
CA LYS A 205 -22.95 -13.25 -16.49
C LYS A 205 -21.54 -12.69 -16.50
N MET A 206 -20.68 -13.19 -15.60
CA MET A 206 -19.28 -12.81 -15.54
C MET A 206 -18.52 -13.30 -16.79
N VAL A 207 -18.71 -14.56 -17.15
CA VAL A 207 -18.12 -15.17 -18.35
C VAL A 207 -18.57 -14.43 -19.62
N ASP A 208 -19.91 -14.24 -19.79
CA ASP A 208 -20.47 -13.53 -20.96
C ASP A 208 -19.86 -12.12 -21.14
N ALA A 209 -19.64 -11.40 -20.01
CA ALA A 209 -19.02 -10.07 -20.07
C ALA A 209 -17.55 -10.13 -20.48
N LEU A 210 -16.78 -11.06 -19.91
CA LEU A 210 -15.35 -11.21 -20.20
C LEU A 210 -15.10 -11.69 -21.63
N GLU A 211 -15.90 -12.61 -22.14
CA GLU A 211 -15.86 -13.07 -23.55
C GLU A 211 -16.24 -11.97 -24.52
N ALA A 212 -17.07 -11.01 -24.10
CA ALA A 212 -17.38 -9.79 -24.88
C ALA A 212 -16.25 -8.72 -24.77
N GLY A 213 -15.10 -9.03 -24.17
CA GLY A 213 -13.99 -8.11 -24.01
C GLY A 213 -14.21 -7.01 -22.96
N LYS A 214 -15.17 -7.20 -22.06
CA LYS A 214 -15.51 -6.26 -20.99
C LYS A 214 -14.91 -6.72 -19.66
N PRO A 215 -13.84 -6.09 -19.18
CA PRO A 215 -13.25 -6.45 -17.92
C PRO A 215 -14.18 -6.16 -16.74
N ILE A 216 -13.95 -6.87 -15.62
CA ILE A 216 -14.76 -6.73 -14.42
C ILE A 216 -13.85 -6.30 -13.27
N ILE A 217 -14.19 -5.19 -12.59
CA ILE A 217 -13.54 -4.82 -11.33
C ILE A 217 -14.35 -5.45 -10.20
N CYS A 218 -13.66 -6.20 -9.31
CA CYS A 218 -14.26 -6.83 -8.14
C CYS A 218 -13.74 -6.17 -6.86
N ALA A 219 -14.66 -5.85 -5.94
CA ALA A 219 -14.34 -5.54 -4.55
C ALA A 219 -14.32 -6.86 -3.77
N MET A 220 -13.19 -7.16 -3.14
CA MET A 220 -12.95 -8.41 -2.42
C MET A 220 -13.12 -8.22 -0.90
N ARG A 221 -13.55 -9.27 -0.23
CA ARG A 221 -13.47 -9.43 1.24
C ARG A 221 -12.25 -10.30 1.59
N GLU A 222 -12.04 -10.53 2.86
CA GLU A 222 -11.01 -11.43 3.38
C GLU A 222 -11.02 -12.80 2.67
N GLY A 223 -9.83 -13.25 2.30
CA GLY A 223 -9.59 -14.49 1.55
C GLY A 223 -8.19 -14.53 0.95
N ASP A 224 -8.05 -15.16 -0.20
CA ASP A 224 -6.75 -15.37 -0.87
C ASP A 224 -6.07 -14.07 -1.33
N PHE A 225 -6.85 -13.01 -1.59
CA PHE A 225 -6.34 -11.74 -2.12
C PHE A 225 -6.04 -10.71 -1.02
N THR A 226 -6.62 -10.86 0.15
CA THR A 226 -6.51 -9.86 1.21
C THR A 226 -6.98 -10.38 2.56
N THR A 227 -6.46 -9.81 3.64
CA THR A 227 -6.94 -10.04 5.02
C THR A 227 -7.97 -9.00 5.48
N THR A 228 -8.31 -8.01 4.66
CA THR A 228 -9.25 -6.92 5.03
C THR A 228 -10.23 -6.60 3.92
N GLY A 229 -9.76 -5.94 2.88
CA GLY A 229 -10.52 -5.57 1.67
C GLY A 229 -9.55 -5.21 0.56
N HIS A 230 -9.96 -5.45 -0.69
CA HIS A 230 -9.10 -5.28 -1.85
C HIS A 230 -9.91 -5.05 -3.11
N TYR A 231 -9.26 -4.63 -4.18
CA TYR A 231 -9.81 -4.62 -5.53
C TYR A 231 -8.92 -5.43 -6.46
N ILE A 232 -9.54 -6.22 -7.32
CA ILE A 232 -8.89 -6.96 -8.40
C ILE A 232 -9.64 -6.73 -9.73
N VAL A 233 -9.00 -7.06 -10.84
CA VAL A 233 -9.64 -7.07 -12.16
C VAL A 233 -9.72 -8.50 -12.68
N LEU A 234 -10.91 -8.94 -13.07
CA LEU A 234 -11.05 -10.12 -13.93
C LEU A 234 -10.87 -9.62 -15.37
N ARG A 235 -9.85 -10.14 -16.05
CA ARG A 235 -9.43 -9.67 -17.37
C ARG A 235 -9.81 -10.60 -18.54
N GLY A 236 -10.21 -11.82 -18.21
CA GLY A 236 -10.57 -12.83 -19.20
C GLY A 236 -10.94 -14.16 -18.57
N VAL A 237 -11.26 -15.12 -19.44
CA VAL A 237 -11.55 -16.52 -19.10
C VAL A 237 -10.69 -17.41 -19.97
N GLU A 238 -10.13 -18.45 -19.38
CA GLU A 238 -9.33 -19.48 -20.04
C GLU A 238 -9.70 -20.84 -19.43
N ASP A 239 -10.10 -21.81 -20.24
CA ASP A 239 -10.52 -23.15 -19.79
C ASP A 239 -11.60 -23.13 -18.67
N GLY A 240 -12.53 -22.16 -18.75
CA GLY A 240 -13.61 -21.97 -17.77
C GLY A 240 -13.18 -21.39 -16.43
N GLN A 241 -11.90 -20.98 -16.29
CA GLN A 241 -11.33 -20.32 -15.14
C GLN A 241 -11.06 -18.84 -15.44
N PHE A 242 -11.05 -17.99 -14.40
CA PHE A 242 -10.82 -16.56 -14.52
C PHE A 242 -9.33 -16.23 -14.52
N GLN A 243 -8.95 -15.37 -15.45
CA GLN A 243 -7.68 -14.67 -15.45
C GLN A 243 -7.82 -13.40 -14.61
N VAL A 244 -6.98 -13.24 -13.62
CA VAL A 244 -7.00 -12.11 -12.67
C VAL A 244 -5.81 -11.19 -12.90
N ASN A 245 -6.01 -9.89 -12.74
CA ASN A 245 -4.96 -8.93 -12.43
C ASN A 245 -5.16 -8.46 -10.99
N ASP A 246 -4.28 -8.90 -10.10
CA ASP A 246 -4.19 -8.43 -8.73
C ASP A 246 -3.15 -7.29 -8.66
N PRO A 247 -3.56 -6.03 -8.38
CA PRO A 247 -2.62 -4.91 -8.34
C PRO A 247 -1.55 -5.04 -7.24
N ASN A 248 -1.72 -5.98 -6.32
CA ASN A 248 -0.76 -6.20 -5.23
C ASN A 248 0.12 -7.45 -5.42
N SER A 249 -0.22 -8.37 -6.35
CA SER A 249 0.49 -9.65 -6.48
C SER A 249 0.63 -10.12 -7.92
N VAL A 250 1.88 -10.33 -8.34
CA VAL A 250 2.21 -11.02 -9.60
C VAL A 250 1.79 -12.48 -9.49
N VAL A 251 2.10 -13.14 -8.37
CA VAL A 251 1.79 -14.56 -8.12
C VAL A 251 0.29 -14.85 -8.25
N ASN A 252 -0.58 -13.98 -7.74
CA ASN A 252 -2.02 -14.13 -7.92
C ASN A 252 -2.47 -13.85 -9.36
N SER A 253 -1.78 -12.96 -10.07
CA SER A 253 -2.11 -12.57 -11.45
C SER A 253 -1.68 -13.63 -12.48
N GLU A 254 -0.73 -14.48 -12.15
CA GLU A 254 -0.26 -15.58 -13.01
C GLU A 254 -1.11 -16.85 -12.88
N LYS A 255 -1.92 -16.96 -11.83
CA LYS A 255 -2.80 -18.10 -11.60
C LYS A 255 -4.11 -17.97 -12.37
N LEU A 256 -4.68 -19.11 -12.74
CA LEU A 256 -6.08 -19.23 -13.11
C LEU A 256 -6.91 -19.52 -11.84
N TRP A 257 -8.09 -18.92 -11.76
CA TRP A 257 -8.96 -19.01 -10.60
C TRP A 257 -10.32 -19.58 -10.98
N SER A 258 -10.75 -20.64 -10.33
CA SER A 258 -12.11 -21.15 -10.55
C SER A 258 -13.15 -20.21 -9.92
N TYR A 259 -14.38 -20.28 -10.43
CA TYR A 259 -15.51 -19.53 -9.85
C TYR A 259 -15.69 -19.85 -8.37
N GLU A 260 -15.64 -21.13 -8.03
CA GLU A 260 -15.84 -21.67 -6.68
C GLU A 260 -14.77 -21.18 -5.69
N GLN A 261 -13.54 -20.90 -6.16
CA GLN A 261 -12.50 -20.31 -5.34
C GLN A 261 -12.77 -18.85 -5.01
N ILE A 262 -13.31 -18.07 -5.96
CA ILE A 262 -13.38 -16.60 -5.79
C ILE A 262 -14.78 -16.10 -5.41
N GLU A 263 -15.87 -16.84 -5.70
CA GLU A 263 -17.23 -16.35 -5.49
C GLU A 263 -17.50 -15.92 -4.03
N GLY A 264 -17.05 -16.73 -3.06
CA GLY A 264 -17.20 -16.45 -1.65
C GLY A 264 -16.42 -15.22 -1.17
N GLN A 265 -15.43 -14.76 -1.95
CA GLN A 265 -14.57 -13.64 -1.62
C GLN A 265 -15.00 -12.33 -2.29
N ILE A 266 -15.88 -12.37 -3.30
CA ILE A 266 -16.40 -11.18 -3.97
C ILE A 266 -17.51 -10.54 -3.14
N ARG A 267 -17.38 -9.25 -2.85
CA ARG A 267 -18.42 -8.45 -2.17
C ARG A 267 -19.30 -7.71 -3.16
N ASN A 268 -18.68 -7.21 -4.24
CA ASN A 268 -19.37 -6.52 -5.31
C ASN A 268 -18.53 -6.55 -6.59
N LEU A 269 -19.15 -6.38 -7.75
CA LEU A 269 -18.46 -6.42 -9.03
C LEU A 269 -19.15 -5.52 -10.06
N TRP A 270 -18.32 -4.92 -10.94
CA TRP A 270 -18.76 -4.01 -11.99
C TRP A 270 -18.13 -4.39 -13.32
N VAL A 271 -18.96 -4.60 -14.33
CA VAL A 271 -18.54 -4.70 -15.73
C VAL A 271 -18.18 -3.30 -16.21
N MET A 272 -17.01 -3.19 -16.85
CA MET A 272 -16.46 -1.92 -17.28
C MET A 272 -16.49 -1.80 -18.80
N GLU A 273 -16.91 -0.63 -19.29
CA GLU A 273 -17.00 -0.28 -20.71
C GLU A 273 -16.50 1.15 -20.92
N LYS A 274 -16.12 1.48 -22.14
CA LYS A 274 -15.97 2.89 -22.54
C LYS A 274 -17.34 3.56 -22.54
N ALA A 275 -17.43 4.80 -21.99
CA ALA A 275 -18.68 5.56 -21.95
C ALA A 275 -19.14 6.04 -23.33
#